data_2b027d282fb783a82a8a75b93b4a1d43
#
_entry.id   2b027d282fb783a82a8a75b93b4a1d43
#
_cell.length_a   1.000
_cell.length_b   1.000
_cell.length_c   1.000
_cell.angle_alpha   90.00
_cell.angle_beta   90.00
_cell.angle_gamma   90.00
#
_symmetry.space_group_name_H-M   'P 1'
#
loop_
_entity.id
_entity.type
_entity.pdbx_description
1 polymer ?
#
loop_
_entity_poly.entity_id
_entity_poly.type
_entity_poly.pdbx_seq_one_letter_code
_entity_poly.pdbx_strand_id
1 'polypeptide(L)'
;FDCFEDASAYFAKTFLTHEELLADRVCFIVNPEGEIVATTSAWFKTNGDIRFPLIHWVSTSPKEQGKGLGKAIVLFALSRFLVVEPDADFIFLHTHTWAYKAVGMYQKMGFRITKKALPNSRTDFSCLDVLKDVLPNSIIAQLLEKD
;
A
#
# COMPACT_ATOMS: atom_id res chain seq x y z
N PHE A 1 11.26 5.83 7.26
CA PHE A 1 11.74 7.18 7.63
C PHE A 1 12.38 7.11 9.00
N ASP A 2 13.53 7.73 9.13
CA ASP A 2 14.30 7.70 10.39
C ASP A 2 13.90 8.83 11.33
N CYS A 3 13.25 9.88 10.82
CA CYS A 3 12.75 10.98 11.60
C CYS A 3 11.47 11.61 11.04
N PHE A 4 10.86 12.50 11.82
CA PHE A 4 9.63 13.21 11.44
C PHE A 4 9.86 14.16 10.24
N GLU A 5 11.01 14.82 10.20
CA GLU A 5 11.39 15.75 9.14
C GLU A 5 11.44 15.05 7.78
N ASP A 6 12.02 13.83 7.70
CA ASP A 6 12.07 13.04 6.48
C ASP A 6 10.68 12.63 6.01
N ALA A 7 9.82 12.21 6.94
CA ALA A 7 8.44 11.85 6.64
C ALA A 7 7.64 13.06 6.15
N SER A 8 7.82 14.21 6.77
CA SER A 8 7.18 15.46 6.41
C SER A 8 7.62 15.97 5.04
N ALA A 9 8.92 15.93 4.76
CA ALA A 9 9.47 16.31 3.46
C ALA A 9 8.98 15.38 2.35
N TYR A 10 8.92 14.07 2.61
CA TYR A 10 8.37 13.12 1.67
C TYR A 10 6.87 13.34 1.42
N PHE A 11 6.10 13.62 2.47
CA PHE A 11 4.69 13.95 2.36
C PHE A 11 4.49 15.18 1.48
N ALA A 12 5.21 16.26 1.75
CA ALA A 12 5.14 17.48 0.97
C ALA A 12 5.45 17.23 -0.51
N LYS A 13 6.52 16.50 -0.80
CA LYS A 13 6.93 16.18 -2.17
C LYS A 13 5.92 15.28 -2.90
N THR A 14 5.30 14.34 -2.20
CA THR A 14 4.46 13.31 -2.83
C THR A 14 3.01 13.73 -2.92
N PHE A 15 2.50 14.40 -1.90
CA PHE A 15 1.06 14.67 -1.76
C PHE A 15 0.70 16.14 -1.95
N LEU A 16 1.48 17.08 -1.41
CA LEU A 16 1.12 18.50 -1.51
C LEU A 16 1.32 19.09 -2.91
N THR A 17 2.01 18.39 -3.80
CA THR A 17 2.04 18.74 -5.23
C THR A 17 0.69 18.50 -5.93
N HIS A 18 -0.24 17.81 -5.24
CA HIS A 18 -1.58 17.49 -5.70
C HIS A 18 -2.59 17.69 -4.54
N GLU A 19 -2.51 18.83 -3.87
CA GLU A 19 -3.30 19.12 -2.67
C GLU A 19 -4.81 18.99 -2.91
N GLU A 20 -5.26 19.35 -4.10
CA GLU A 20 -6.65 19.26 -4.55
C GLU A 20 -7.21 17.82 -4.56
N LEU A 21 -6.33 16.81 -4.59
CA LEU A 21 -6.71 15.39 -4.62
C LEU A 21 -6.74 14.74 -3.24
N LEU A 22 -6.22 15.39 -2.20
CA LEU A 22 -6.04 14.78 -0.88
C LEU A 22 -7.34 14.31 -0.27
N ALA A 23 -8.38 15.13 -0.33
CA ALA A 23 -9.69 14.85 0.28
C ALA A 23 -10.33 13.57 -0.26
N ASP A 24 -10.11 13.26 -1.54
CA ASP A 24 -10.68 12.10 -2.19
C ASP A 24 -9.83 10.83 -2.06
N ARG A 25 -8.54 10.97 -1.80
CA ARG A 25 -7.57 9.88 -1.93
C ARG A 25 -6.88 9.48 -0.64
N VAL A 26 -6.72 10.38 0.34
CA VAL A 26 -6.09 10.07 1.62
C VAL A 26 -7.13 9.62 2.63
N CYS A 27 -6.88 8.49 3.26
CA CYS A 27 -7.82 7.83 4.15
C CYS A 27 -7.23 7.69 5.56
N PHE A 28 -8.04 7.96 6.56
CA PHE A 28 -7.68 7.79 7.96
C PHE A 28 -8.74 6.96 8.70
N ILE A 29 -8.30 6.19 9.70
CA ILE A 29 -9.17 5.68 10.76
C ILE A 29 -8.87 6.50 12.01
N VAL A 30 -9.93 7.01 12.62
CA VAL A 30 -9.88 7.79 13.86
C VAL A 30 -10.55 6.97 14.96
N ASN A 31 -9.92 6.89 16.12
CA ASN A 31 -10.50 6.23 17.29
C ASN A 31 -11.55 7.13 17.99
N PRO A 32 -12.30 6.62 18.97
CA PRO A 32 -13.28 7.44 19.70
C PRO A 32 -12.69 8.66 20.43
N GLU A 33 -11.40 8.63 20.73
CA GLU A 33 -10.66 9.71 21.38
C GLU A 33 -10.22 10.81 20.39
N GLY A 34 -10.48 10.63 19.08
CA GLY A 34 -10.13 11.57 18.02
C GLY A 34 -8.71 11.43 17.49
N GLU A 35 -7.99 10.36 17.85
CA GLU A 35 -6.63 10.12 17.37
C GLU A 35 -6.64 9.34 16.05
N ILE A 36 -5.74 9.70 15.12
CA ILE A 36 -5.53 8.94 13.89
C ILE A 36 -4.76 7.66 14.23
N VAL A 37 -5.38 6.50 14.00
CA VAL A 37 -4.83 5.19 14.34
C VAL A 37 -4.45 4.33 13.13
N ALA A 38 -4.91 4.70 11.94
CA ALA A 38 -4.44 4.10 10.70
C ALA A 38 -4.54 5.11 9.55
N THR A 39 -3.67 4.94 8.55
CA THR A 39 -3.68 5.74 7.34
C THR A 39 -3.35 4.91 6.11
N THR A 40 -3.84 5.34 4.97
CA THR A 40 -3.44 4.91 3.63
C THR A 40 -3.90 5.93 2.60
N SER A 41 -3.50 5.76 1.34
CA SER A 41 -4.03 6.56 0.24
C SER A 41 -4.28 5.73 -1.03
N ALA A 42 -5.35 6.06 -1.73
CA ALA A 42 -5.63 5.63 -3.09
C ALA A 42 -4.88 6.55 -4.07
N TRP A 43 -3.57 6.41 -4.11
CA TRP A 43 -2.66 7.31 -4.81
C TRP A 43 -2.32 6.83 -6.22
N PHE A 44 -1.34 7.44 -6.83
CA PHE A 44 -0.81 7.06 -8.14
C PHE A 44 0.67 7.44 -8.29
N LYS A 45 1.33 6.81 -9.24
CA LYS A 45 2.58 7.28 -9.86
C LYS A 45 2.29 7.68 -11.28
N THR A 46 3.10 8.57 -11.83
CA THR A 46 2.99 8.98 -13.23
C THR A 46 4.23 8.60 -14.04
N ASN A 47 4.02 8.31 -15.31
CA ASN A 47 5.07 8.24 -16.31
C ASN A 47 4.55 8.96 -17.57
N GLY A 48 4.97 10.20 -17.77
CA GLY A 48 4.31 11.11 -18.70
C GLY A 48 2.85 11.30 -18.28
N ASP A 49 1.93 11.16 -19.20
CA ASP A 49 0.49 11.33 -18.98
C ASP A 49 -0.20 10.07 -18.40
N ILE A 50 0.54 8.96 -18.26
CA ILE A 50 -0.02 7.70 -17.78
C ILE A 50 0.05 7.66 -16.26
N ARG A 51 -1.11 7.41 -15.62
CA ARG A 51 -1.22 7.16 -14.19
C ARG A 51 -1.17 5.66 -13.89
N PHE A 52 -0.47 5.33 -12.82
CA PHE A 52 -0.38 3.97 -12.25
C PHE A 52 -0.98 4.00 -10.85
N PRO A 53 -2.22 3.56 -10.67
CA PRO A 53 -2.91 3.54 -9.38
C PRO A 53 -2.11 2.74 -8.34
N LEU A 54 -1.90 3.34 -7.18
CA LEU A 54 -1.00 2.82 -6.14
C LEU A 54 -1.61 2.98 -4.76
N ILE A 55 -1.78 1.88 -4.02
CA ILE A 55 -1.98 1.97 -2.56
C ILE A 55 -0.68 2.43 -1.94
N HIS A 56 -0.73 3.55 -1.21
CA HIS A 56 0.45 4.19 -0.69
C HIS A 56 0.31 4.54 0.79
N TRP A 57 1.41 4.49 1.52
CA TRP A 57 1.48 4.86 2.94
C TRP A 57 0.51 4.11 3.85
N VAL A 58 0.45 2.80 3.73
CA VAL A 58 -0.32 1.97 4.66
C VAL A 58 0.39 1.91 6.00
N SER A 59 -0.23 2.44 7.02
CA SER A 59 0.28 2.41 8.38
C SER A 59 -0.83 2.19 9.40
N THR A 60 -0.50 1.53 10.50
CA THR A 60 -1.39 1.35 11.65
C THR A 60 -0.58 1.59 12.91
N SER A 61 -1.12 2.38 13.83
CA SER A 61 -0.50 2.65 15.15
C SER A 61 -0.10 1.33 15.83
N PRO A 62 1.10 1.21 16.37
CA PRO A 62 1.56 0.00 17.05
C PRO A 62 0.59 -0.51 18.14
N LYS A 63 -0.04 0.40 18.87
CA LYS A 63 -1.02 0.08 19.93
C LYS A 63 -2.33 -0.51 19.40
N GLU A 64 -2.61 -0.28 18.12
CA GLU A 64 -3.86 -0.67 17.45
C GLU A 64 -3.67 -1.82 16.46
N GLN A 65 -2.46 -2.34 16.35
CA GLN A 65 -2.18 -3.51 15.51
C GLN A 65 -2.89 -4.77 16.03
N GLY A 66 -3.14 -5.71 15.12
CA GLY A 66 -3.85 -6.95 15.44
C GLY A 66 -5.38 -6.84 15.49
N LYS A 67 -5.95 -5.63 15.47
CA LYS A 67 -7.39 -5.37 15.52
C LYS A 67 -8.08 -5.35 14.14
N GLY A 68 -7.36 -5.67 13.07
CA GLY A 68 -7.90 -5.70 11.70
C GLY A 68 -7.93 -4.34 10.98
N LEU A 69 -7.47 -3.25 11.62
CA LEU A 69 -7.54 -1.90 11.07
C LEU A 69 -6.77 -1.76 9.75
N GLY A 70 -5.59 -2.38 9.64
CA GLY A 70 -4.80 -2.37 8.40
C GLY A 70 -5.57 -2.98 7.23
N LYS A 71 -6.28 -4.10 7.46
CA LYS A 71 -7.15 -4.70 6.44
C LYS A 71 -8.32 -3.78 6.09
N ALA A 72 -8.98 -3.23 7.10
CA ALA A 72 -10.14 -2.36 6.92
C ALA A 72 -9.79 -1.12 6.08
N ILE A 73 -8.70 -0.43 6.42
CA ILE A 73 -8.31 0.80 5.71
C ILE A 73 -7.85 0.52 4.28
N VAL A 74 -7.17 -0.60 4.02
CA VAL A 74 -6.79 -0.99 2.66
C VAL A 74 -8.02 -1.34 1.81
N LEU A 75 -9.01 -2.05 2.37
CA LEU A 75 -10.27 -2.32 1.68
C LEU A 75 -11.03 -1.03 1.37
N PHE A 76 -11.03 -0.07 2.29
CA PHE A 76 -11.62 1.23 2.04
C PHE A 76 -10.89 1.98 0.91
N ALA A 77 -9.56 2.00 0.90
CA ALA A 77 -8.79 2.60 -0.19
C ALA A 77 -9.07 1.91 -1.53
N LEU A 78 -9.21 0.58 -1.56
CA LEU A 78 -9.59 -0.15 -2.77
C LEU A 78 -10.96 0.29 -3.28
N SER A 79 -11.93 0.52 -2.40
CA SER A 79 -13.24 1.05 -2.81
C SER A 79 -13.14 2.49 -3.37
N ARG A 80 -12.20 3.29 -2.89
CA ARG A 80 -11.97 4.64 -3.43
C ARG A 80 -11.47 4.60 -4.88
N PHE A 81 -10.66 3.63 -5.26
CA PHE A 81 -10.20 3.50 -6.64
C PHE A 81 -11.35 3.32 -7.64
N LEU A 82 -12.46 2.72 -7.25
CA LEU A 82 -13.66 2.62 -8.10
C LEU A 82 -14.22 4.00 -8.48
N VAL A 83 -13.92 5.02 -7.69
CA VAL A 83 -14.38 6.40 -7.90
C VAL A 83 -13.30 7.26 -8.56
N VAL A 84 -12.06 7.17 -8.04
CA VAL A 84 -10.98 8.10 -8.44
C VAL A 84 -10.16 7.60 -9.63
N GLU A 85 -10.22 6.30 -9.95
CA GLU A 85 -9.55 5.66 -11.10
C GLU A 85 -10.45 4.55 -11.66
N PRO A 86 -11.68 4.86 -12.15
CA PRO A 86 -12.68 3.86 -12.53
C PRO A 86 -12.24 2.94 -13.68
N ASP A 87 -11.33 3.41 -14.52
CA ASP A 87 -10.83 2.68 -15.70
C ASP A 87 -9.50 1.94 -15.41
N ALA A 88 -9.10 1.83 -14.15
CA ALA A 88 -7.84 1.19 -13.79
C ALA A 88 -7.92 -0.33 -13.91
N ASP A 89 -7.12 -0.91 -14.80
CA ASP A 89 -6.96 -2.38 -14.93
C ASP A 89 -6.23 -2.99 -13.73
N PHE A 90 -5.33 -2.22 -13.10
CA PHE A 90 -4.46 -2.70 -12.02
C PHE A 90 -4.33 -1.66 -10.91
N ILE A 91 -4.26 -2.15 -9.69
CA ILE A 91 -3.89 -1.35 -8.53
C ILE A 91 -2.63 -1.96 -7.95
N PHE A 92 -1.57 -1.16 -7.85
CA PHE A 92 -0.29 -1.59 -7.34
C PHE A 92 -0.13 -1.26 -5.86
N LEU A 93 0.83 -1.90 -5.21
CA LEU A 93 1.40 -1.48 -3.95
C LEU A 93 2.88 -1.88 -3.89
N HIS A 94 3.66 -1.10 -3.14
CA HIS A 94 5.03 -1.45 -2.79
C HIS A 94 5.10 -1.83 -1.33
N THR A 95 5.88 -2.85 -1.04
CA THR A 95 6.14 -3.29 0.33
C THR A 95 7.55 -3.88 0.44
N HIS A 96 7.96 -4.20 1.64
CA HIS A 96 9.27 -4.76 1.94
C HIS A 96 9.13 -6.10 2.67
N THR A 97 10.17 -6.93 2.63
CA THR A 97 10.18 -8.24 3.28
C THR A 97 10.00 -8.17 4.79
N TRP A 98 10.53 -7.14 5.44
CA TRP A 98 10.35 -6.92 6.87
C TRP A 98 8.87 -6.68 7.26
N ALA A 99 8.04 -6.24 6.30
CA ALA A 99 6.59 -6.09 6.48
C ALA A 99 5.83 -7.39 6.12
N TYR A 100 6.41 -8.57 6.37
CA TYR A 100 5.86 -9.87 5.96
C TYR A 100 4.42 -10.11 6.41
N LYS A 101 4.01 -9.57 7.57
CA LYS A 101 2.60 -9.66 8.03
C LYS A 101 1.67 -8.91 7.09
N ALA A 102 2.09 -7.75 6.59
CA ALA A 102 1.34 -6.99 5.59
C ALA A 102 1.33 -7.73 4.23
N VAL A 103 2.46 -8.32 3.81
CA VAL A 103 2.53 -9.16 2.60
C VAL A 103 1.50 -10.29 2.66
N GLY A 104 1.43 -11.01 3.78
CA GLY A 104 0.43 -12.07 3.99
C GLY A 104 -1.01 -11.55 3.98
N MET A 105 -1.24 -10.35 4.51
CA MET A 105 -2.55 -9.70 4.45
C MET A 105 -2.92 -9.34 3.00
N TYR A 106 -2.04 -8.71 2.25
CA TYR A 106 -2.27 -8.34 0.85
C TYR A 106 -2.52 -9.56 -0.03
N GLN A 107 -1.76 -10.64 0.18
CA GLN A 107 -1.98 -11.90 -0.54
C GLN A 107 -3.41 -12.43 -0.33
N LYS A 108 -3.91 -12.43 0.92
CA LYS A 108 -5.29 -12.85 1.25
C LYS A 108 -6.36 -11.92 0.65
N MET A 109 -6.00 -10.69 0.31
CA MET A 109 -6.87 -9.72 -0.37
C MET A 109 -6.80 -9.83 -1.91
N GLY A 110 -6.03 -10.77 -2.45
CA GLY A 110 -5.92 -11.02 -3.87
C GLY A 110 -4.69 -10.42 -4.55
N PHE A 111 -3.86 -9.66 -3.83
CA PHE A 111 -2.62 -9.15 -4.40
C PHE A 111 -1.63 -10.27 -4.70
N ARG A 112 -0.87 -10.07 -5.76
CA ARG A 112 0.19 -10.98 -6.20
C ARG A 112 1.46 -10.17 -6.48
N ILE A 113 2.62 -10.81 -6.31
CA ILE A 113 3.89 -10.23 -6.73
C ILE A 113 3.93 -10.31 -8.25
N THR A 114 3.99 -9.17 -8.90
CA THR A 114 4.00 -9.09 -10.37
C THR A 114 5.41 -8.90 -10.91
N LYS A 115 5.65 -9.46 -12.10
CA LYS A 115 6.84 -9.19 -12.92
C LYS A 115 6.72 -7.87 -13.70
N LYS A 116 5.53 -7.25 -13.72
CA LYS A 116 5.33 -5.97 -14.39
C LYS A 116 6.11 -4.88 -13.68
N ALA A 117 6.90 -4.15 -14.46
CA ALA A 117 7.65 -3.02 -13.93
C ALA A 117 6.74 -1.80 -13.76
N LEU A 118 6.77 -1.20 -12.58
CA LEU A 118 6.22 0.14 -12.36
C LEU A 118 7.30 1.18 -12.68
N PRO A 119 6.93 2.36 -13.17
CA PRO A 119 7.87 3.45 -13.36
C PRO A 119 8.66 3.72 -12.07
N ASN A 120 9.98 3.86 -12.20
CA ASN A 120 10.88 4.14 -11.09
C ASN A 120 10.82 3.13 -9.93
N SER A 121 10.48 1.87 -10.24
CA SER A 121 10.41 0.78 -9.28
C SER A 121 11.21 -0.41 -9.77
N ARG A 122 11.81 -1.12 -8.83
CA ARG A 122 12.41 -2.43 -9.08
C ARG A 122 11.72 -3.46 -8.20
N THR A 123 11.33 -4.58 -8.79
CA THR A 123 10.93 -5.76 -8.02
C THR A 123 12.16 -6.62 -7.85
N ASP A 124 12.53 -6.86 -6.60
CA ASP A 124 13.60 -7.78 -6.26
C ASP A 124 12.99 -9.13 -5.88
N PHE A 125 13.09 -10.10 -6.76
CA PHE A 125 12.55 -11.45 -6.56
C PHE A 125 13.36 -12.31 -5.58
N SER A 126 14.60 -11.92 -5.25
CA SER A 126 15.39 -12.60 -4.20
C SER A 126 14.71 -12.49 -2.83
N CYS A 127 13.83 -11.52 -2.67
CA CYS A 127 13.01 -11.35 -1.47
C CYS A 127 12.08 -12.55 -1.18
N LEU A 128 11.75 -13.37 -2.17
CA LEU A 128 10.91 -14.56 -1.98
C LEU A 128 11.56 -15.59 -1.06
N ASP A 129 12.89 -15.72 -1.08
CA ASP A 129 13.58 -16.65 -0.20
C ASP A 129 13.47 -16.22 1.26
N VAL A 130 13.61 -14.91 1.53
CA VAL A 130 13.38 -14.35 2.87
C VAL A 130 11.94 -14.56 3.34
N LEU A 131 10.98 -14.41 2.46
CA LEU A 131 9.56 -14.58 2.80
C LEU A 131 9.20 -16.03 3.12
N LYS A 132 9.89 -17.01 2.53
CA LYS A 132 9.71 -18.45 2.83
C LYS A 132 10.00 -18.78 4.30
N ASP A 133 10.93 -18.06 4.92
CA ASP A 133 11.30 -18.27 6.32
C ASP A 133 10.26 -17.74 7.31
N VAL A 134 9.39 -16.82 6.88
CA VAL A 134 8.48 -16.08 7.78
C VAL A 134 7.00 -16.23 7.45
N LEU A 135 6.67 -16.73 6.26
CA LEU A 135 5.30 -16.94 5.82
C LEU A 135 4.99 -18.41 5.56
N PRO A 136 3.76 -18.87 5.83
CA PRO A 136 3.34 -20.23 5.51
C PRO A 136 3.48 -20.54 4.01
N ASN A 137 3.88 -21.79 3.71
CA ASN A 137 4.02 -22.26 2.31
C ASN A 137 2.76 -22.07 1.46
N SER A 138 1.58 -22.17 2.07
CA SER A 138 0.30 -21.91 1.39
C SER A 138 0.14 -20.47 0.92
N ILE A 139 0.74 -19.51 1.62
CA ILE A 139 0.79 -18.10 1.21
C ILE A 139 1.83 -17.92 0.10
N ILE A 140 3.03 -18.47 0.30
CA ILE A 140 4.12 -18.38 -0.68
C ILE A 140 3.70 -18.91 -2.05
N ALA A 141 3.05 -20.08 -2.09
CA ALA A 141 2.58 -20.69 -3.33
C ALA A 141 1.58 -19.84 -4.13
N GLN A 142 0.94 -18.88 -3.47
CA GLN A 142 -0.05 -17.99 -4.07
C GLN A 142 0.45 -16.54 -4.24
N LEU A 143 1.69 -16.25 -3.84
CA LEU A 143 2.23 -14.88 -3.94
C LEU A 143 2.53 -14.47 -5.36
N LEU A 144 2.98 -15.40 -6.21
CA LEU A 144 3.32 -15.08 -7.59
C LEU A 144 2.06 -14.98 -8.46
N GLU A 145 2.08 -14.01 -9.35
CA GLU A 145 1.13 -13.93 -10.45
C GLU A 145 1.26 -15.21 -11.30
N LYS A 146 0.15 -15.83 -11.61
CA LYS A 146 0.13 -16.95 -12.57
C LYS A 146 0.31 -16.37 -13.97
N ASP A 147 1.20 -16.98 -14.74
CA ASP A 147 1.42 -16.65 -16.16
C ASP A 147 0.14 -16.91 -16.97
#